data_d5cd406f33ee41b8830fbd3b6a99a6a6
#
_entry.id   d5cd406f33ee41b8830fbd3b6a99a6a6
#
_cell.length_a   1.000
_cell.length_b   1.000
_cell.length_c   1.000
_cell.angle_alpha   90.00
_cell.angle_beta   90.00
_cell.angle_gamma   90.00
#
_symmetry.space_group_name_H-M   'P 1'
#
loop_
_entity.id
_entity.type
_entity.pdbx_description
1 polymer ?
#
loop_
_entity_poly.entity_id
_entity_poly.type
_entity_poly.pdbx_seq_one_letter_code
_entity_poly.pdbx_strand_id
1 'polypeptide(L)'
;MKKFGIKIKGIVKNGDKFLILQKWYDDRITEPYQWEFVDGDLEYGISPDAYVRQMISDATGLDAVIDSIPYTWSYELGDMQIIGIAYLCHVDSDMVILSEAVSDSKRSEE
;
A
#
# COMPACT_ATOMS: atom_id res chain seq x y z
N MET A 1 -3.05 0.17 29.96
CA MET A 1 -3.11 -1.09 29.21
C MET A 1 -2.42 -0.92 27.87
N LYS A 2 -1.56 -1.84 27.53
CA LYS A 2 -0.85 -1.78 26.25
C LYS A 2 -1.72 -2.29 25.12
N LYS A 3 -1.56 -1.70 23.96
CA LYS A 3 -2.40 -1.99 22.80
C LYS A 3 -1.53 -2.29 21.58
N PHE A 4 -2.12 -2.93 20.60
CA PHE A 4 -1.47 -3.20 19.32
C PHE A 4 -2.29 -2.60 18.19
N GLY A 5 -1.58 -2.08 17.20
CA GLY A 5 -2.17 -1.66 15.95
C GLY A 5 -1.47 -2.36 14.81
N ILE A 6 -2.17 -2.62 13.72
CA ILE A 6 -1.64 -3.30 12.55
C ILE A 6 -1.70 -2.35 11.37
N LYS A 7 -0.56 -2.15 10.72
CA LYS A 7 -0.48 -1.33 9.52
C LYS A 7 -0.20 -2.23 8.34
N ILE A 8 -0.91 -2.01 7.25
CA ILE A 8 -0.77 -2.81 6.04
C ILE A 8 -0.25 -1.91 4.92
N LYS A 9 0.78 -2.38 4.22
CA LYS A 9 1.33 -1.67 3.08
C LYS A 9 1.20 -2.55 1.85
N GLY A 10 0.73 -1.98 0.75
CA GLY A 10 0.65 -2.68 -0.52
C GLY A 10 1.66 -2.13 -1.49
N ILE A 11 2.62 -2.96 -1.90
CA ILE A 11 3.61 -2.63 -2.91
C ILE A 11 3.13 -3.26 -4.20
N VAL A 12 2.78 -2.46 -5.18
CA VAL A 12 2.13 -2.94 -6.40
C VAL A 12 3.08 -2.80 -7.57
N LYS A 13 3.28 -3.91 -8.28
CA LYS A 13 4.17 -3.96 -9.44
C LYS A 13 3.40 -4.31 -10.70
N ASN A 14 3.88 -3.79 -11.82
CA ASN A 14 3.49 -4.25 -13.14
C ASN A 14 4.77 -4.31 -13.97
N GLY A 15 5.31 -5.54 -14.15
CA GLY A 15 6.63 -5.69 -14.76
C GLY A 15 7.70 -5.10 -13.87
N ASP A 16 8.48 -4.17 -14.38
CA ASP A 16 9.51 -3.47 -13.60
C ASP A 16 9.07 -2.07 -13.15
N LYS A 17 7.76 -1.83 -13.14
CA LYS A 17 7.22 -0.57 -12.64
C LYS A 17 6.57 -0.79 -11.28
N PHE A 18 6.66 0.21 -10.41
CA PHE A 18 5.99 0.21 -9.12
C PHE A 18 4.93 1.31 -9.09
N LEU A 19 3.80 1.02 -8.49
CA LEU A 19 2.75 2.02 -8.28
C LEU A 19 3.09 2.82 -7.02
N ILE A 20 3.20 4.12 -7.18
CA ILE A 20 3.46 5.02 -6.07
C ILE A 20 2.35 6.06 -6.10
N LEU A 21 1.37 5.87 -5.23
CA LEU A 21 0.12 6.62 -5.26
C LEU A 21 -0.51 6.49 -6.65
N GLN A 22 -0.55 7.54 -7.46
CA GLN A 22 -1.20 7.48 -8.75
C GLN A 22 -0.24 7.39 -9.92
N LYS A 23 1.02 7.11 -9.66
CA LYS A 23 2.03 7.07 -10.72
C LYS A 23 2.75 5.75 -10.74
N TRP A 24 3.15 5.34 -11.93
CA TRP A 24 3.97 4.15 -12.12
C TRP A 24 5.42 4.57 -12.33
N TYR A 25 6.30 3.96 -11.57
CA TYR A 25 7.74 4.23 -11.67
C TYR A 25 8.48 2.95 -11.98
N ASP A 26 9.48 3.08 -12.85
CA ASP A 26 10.40 1.99 -13.17
C ASP A 26 11.20 1.65 -11.91
N ASP A 27 11.42 0.36 -11.65
CA ASP A 27 12.14 -0.07 -10.45
C ASP A 27 13.63 0.26 -10.51
N ARG A 28 14.12 0.72 -11.67
CA ARG A 28 15.48 1.19 -11.80
C ARG A 28 15.67 2.62 -11.29
N ILE A 29 14.56 3.32 -11.04
CA ILE A 29 14.62 4.65 -10.44
C ILE A 29 14.90 4.47 -8.96
N THR A 30 15.92 5.14 -8.47
CA THR A 30 16.28 5.03 -7.06
C THR A 30 15.55 6.07 -6.23
N GLU A 31 15.88 6.19 -4.97
CA GLU A 31 15.24 7.09 -4.01
C GLU A 31 13.93 6.53 -3.47
N PRO A 32 13.93 5.26 -3.07
CA PRO A 32 12.68 4.61 -2.63
C PRO A 32 12.10 5.20 -1.35
N TYR A 33 12.90 5.85 -0.54
CA TYR A 33 12.42 6.44 0.70
C TYR A 33 11.49 7.63 0.45
N GLN A 34 11.46 8.15 -0.78
CA GLN A 34 10.53 9.20 -1.15
C GLN A 34 9.21 8.64 -1.70
N TRP A 35 9.14 7.34 -1.84
CA TRP A 35 7.98 6.69 -2.45
C TRP A 35 6.93 6.42 -1.38
N GLU A 36 5.69 6.66 -1.75
CA GLU A 36 4.56 6.37 -0.88
C GLU A 36 3.71 5.30 -1.53
N PHE A 37 3.79 4.10 -0.98
CA PHE A 37 2.95 3.00 -1.44
C PHE A 37 1.57 3.09 -0.80
N VAL A 38 0.63 2.32 -1.33
CA VAL A 38 -0.72 2.26 -0.75
C VAL A 38 -0.61 1.64 0.64
N ASP A 39 -1.14 2.32 1.66
CA ASP A 39 -1.10 1.77 3.01
C ASP A 39 -2.35 2.17 3.79
N GLY A 40 -2.58 1.49 4.90
CA GLY A 40 -3.70 1.77 5.76
C GLY A 40 -3.65 0.97 7.04
N ASP A 41 -4.60 1.23 7.91
CA ASP A 41 -4.69 0.56 9.21
C ASP A 41 -5.70 -0.58 9.12
N LEU A 42 -5.25 -1.77 9.51
CA LEU A 42 -6.10 -2.95 9.47
C LEU A 42 -7.22 -2.82 10.49
N GLU A 43 -8.43 -3.12 10.04
CA GLU A 43 -9.60 -3.08 10.90
C GLU A 43 -9.85 -4.46 11.52
N TYR A 44 -10.40 -4.44 12.71
CA TYR A 44 -10.74 -5.66 13.43
C TYR A 44 -11.72 -6.50 12.60
N GLY A 45 -11.46 -7.79 12.56
CA GLY A 45 -12.34 -8.73 11.88
C GLY A 45 -12.06 -8.93 10.41
N ILE A 46 -11.06 -8.23 9.86
CA ILE A 46 -10.71 -8.33 8.44
C ILE A 46 -9.33 -8.97 8.33
N SER A 47 -9.19 -9.96 7.45
CA SER A 47 -7.89 -10.57 7.26
C SER A 47 -6.95 -9.60 6.54
N PRO A 48 -5.64 -9.63 6.86
CA PRO A 48 -4.69 -8.74 6.21
C PRO A 48 -4.64 -8.90 4.69
N ASP A 49 -4.73 -10.13 4.20
CA ASP A 49 -4.70 -10.41 2.77
C ASP A 49 -5.87 -9.75 2.05
N ALA A 50 -7.07 -9.93 2.59
CA ALA A 50 -8.26 -9.32 2.01
C ALA A 50 -8.20 -7.81 2.09
N TYR A 51 -7.66 -7.29 3.19
CA TYR A 51 -7.59 -5.85 3.40
C TYR A 51 -6.66 -5.19 2.40
N VAL A 52 -5.46 -5.76 2.16
CA VAL A 52 -4.52 -5.13 1.23
C VAL A 52 -5.08 -5.11 -0.19
N ARG A 53 -5.74 -6.18 -0.60
CA ARG A 53 -6.34 -6.24 -1.94
C ARG A 53 -7.47 -5.24 -2.08
N GLN A 54 -8.30 -5.14 -1.05
CA GLN A 54 -9.41 -4.19 -1.06
C GLN A 54 -8.89 -2.75 -1.07
N MET A 55 -7.86 -2.48 -0.28
CA MET A 55 -7.25 -1.17 -0.20
C MET A 55 -6.69 -0.74 -1.55
N ILE A 56 -6.00 -1.65 -2.23
CA ILE A 56 -5.45 -1.37 -3.56
C ILE A 56 -6.58 -1.12 -4.55
N SER A 57 -7.61 -1.95 -4.51
CA SER A 57 -8.76 -1.81 -5.40
C SER A 57 -9.48 -0.47 -5.16
N ASP A 58 -9.67 -0.10 -3.91
CA ASP A 58 -10.36 1.15 -3.58
C ASP A 58 -9.56 2.37 -4.02
N ALA A 59 -8.24 2.30 -3.90
CA ALA A 59 -7.38 3.44 -4.21
C ALA A 59 -7.10 3.58 -5.71
N THR A 60 -7.04 2.47 -6.44
CA THR A 60 -6.53 2.47 -7.81
C THR A 60 -7.48 1.88 -8.84
N GLY A 61 -8.48 1.12 -8.40
CA GLY A 61 -9.35 0.39 -9.31
C GLY A 61 -8.73 -0.89 -9.86
N LEU A 62 -7.54 -1.25 -9.39
CA LEU A 62 -6.83 -2.43 -9.90
C LEU A 62 -7.09 -3.65 -9.04
N ASP A 63 -7.09 -4.81 -9.67
CA ASP A 63 -7.28 -6.09 -9.01
C ASP A 63 -5.91 -6.73 -8.85
N ALA A 64 -5.37 -6.68 -7.64
CA ALA A 64 -4.02 -7.11 -7.36
C ALA A 64 -3.98 -8.55 -6.87
N VAL A 65 -2.89 -9.24 -7.22
CA VAL A 65 -2.60 -10.59 -6.75
C VAL A 65 -1.41 -10.50 -5.80
N ILE A 66 -1.55 -11.09 -4.61
CA ILE A 66 -0.49 -11.07 -3.62
C ILE A 66 0.57 -12.11 -3.99
N ASP A 67 1.82 -11.68 -4.07
CA ASP A 67 2.94 -12.57 -4.38
C ASP A 67 3.67 -13.01 -3.12
N SER A 68 3.96 -12.08 -2.21
CA SER A 68 4.77 -12.40 -1.03
C SER A 68 4.65 -11.28 0.00
N ILE A 69 5.25 -11.54 1.16
CA ILE A 69 5.40 -10.56 2.23
C ILE A 69 6.90 -10.29 2.34
N PRO A 70 7.43 -9.27 1.66
CA PRO A 70 8.87 -9.05 1.63
C PRO A 70 9.46 -8.62 2.97
N TYR A 71 8.70 -7.95 3.81
CA TYR A 71 9.19 -7.56 5.12
C TYR A 71 8.05 -7.16 6.05
N THR A 72 8.38 -7.13 7.34
CA THR A 72 7.52 -6.57 8.38
C THR A 72 8.35 -5.57 9.17
N TRP A 73 7.67 -4.70 9.91
CA TRP A 73 8.37 -3.75 10.77
C TRP A 73 7.51 -3.49 12.00
N SER A 74 8.09 -2.85 13.00
CA SER A 74 7.31 -2.45 14.17
C SER A 74 7.92 -1.22 14.82
N TYR A 75 7.09 -0.48 15.52
CA TYR A 75 7.53 0.65 16.33
C TYR A 75 6.50 0.91 17.43
N GLU A 76 6.89 1.71 18.39
CA GLU A 76 6.00 2.07 19.49
C GLU A 76 5.53 3.50 19.34
N LEU A 77 4.27 3.73 19.69
CA LEU A 77 3.67 5.05 19.67
C LEU A 77 2.85 5.17 20.94
N GLY A 78 3.41 5.84 21.96
CA GLY A 78 2.79 5.91 23.26
C GLY A 78 2.73 4.53 23.91
N ASP A 79 1.55 4.10 24.30
CA ASP A 79 1.36 2.77 24.87
C ASP A 79 0.90 1.75 23.82
N MET A 80 1.02 2.10 22.54
CA MET A 80 0.61 1.24 21.44
C MET A 80 1.84 0.75 20.70
N GLN A 81 1.86 -0.53 20.39
CA GLN A 81 2.86 -1.08 19.50
C GLN A 81 2.24 -1.27 18.13
N ILE A 82 2.86 -0.68 17.12
CA ILE A 82 2.39 -0.80 15.74
C ILE A 82 3.21 -1.88 15.05
N ILE A 83 2.52 -2.83 14.45
CA ILE A 83 3.15 -3.90 13.67
C ILE A 83 2.75 -3.68 12.23
N GLY A 84 3.73 -3.59 11.35
CA GLY A 84 3.50 -3.36 9.94
C GLY A 84 3.78 -4.60 9.13
N ILE A 85 2.97 -4.82 8.11
CA ILE A 85 3.12 -5.93 7.18
C ILE A 85 3.11 -5.35 5.77
N ALA A 86 4.18 -5.61 5.02
CA ALA A 86 4.27 -5.16 3.63
C ALA A 86 3.97 -6.35 2.72
N TYR A 87 3.05 -6.15 1.80
CA TYR A 87 2.68 -7.15 0.80
C TYR A 87 3.22 -6.73 -0.56
N LEU A 88 3.86 -7.66 -1.24
CA LEU A 88 4.26 -7.45 -2.62
C LEU A 88 3.16 -8.04 -3.50
N CYS A 89 2.59 -7.22 -4.35
CA CYS A 89 1.47 -7.60 -5.20
C CYS A 89 1.80 -7.25 -6.64
N HIS A 90 1.12 -7.91 -7.59
CA HIS A 90 1.26 -7.54 -8.98
C HIS A 90 -0.11 -7.35 -9.62
N VAL A 91 -0.12 -6.57 -10.69
CA VAL A 91 -1.31 -6.34 -11.52
C VAL A 91 -0.89 -6.44 -12.98
N ASP A 92 -1.87 -6.63 -13.85
CA ASP A 92 -1.62 -6.76 -15.28
C ASP A 92 -1.89 -5.48 -16.05
N SER A 93 -2.24 -4.42 -15.35
CA SER A 93 -2.58 -3.14 -15.98
C SER A 93 -1.97 -2.01 -15.18
N ASP A 94 -1.48 -0.98 -15.88
CA ASP A 94 -1.02 0.23 -15.23
C ASP A 94 -2.01 1.38 -15.37
N MET A 95 -3.25 1.08 -15.77
CA MET A 95 -4.31 2.05 -15.78
C MET A 95 -4.91 2.15 -14.38
N VAL A 96 -4.81 3.32 -13.79
CA VAL A 96 -5.25 3.55 -12.41
C VAL A 96 -6.51 4.39 -12.42
N ILE A 97 -7.53 3.89 -11.69
CA ILE A 97 -8.78 4.62 -11.47
C ILE A 97 -8.77 5.02 -10.00
N LEU A 98 -8.60 6.31 -9.74
CA LEU A 98 -8.40 6.80 -8.40
C LEU A 98 -9.70 6.90 -7.63
N SER A 99 -9.65 6.59 -6.34
CA SER A 99 -10.74 6.91 -5.43
C SER A 99 -10.79 8.43 -5.28
N GLU A 100 -11.91 8.92 -4.78
CA GLU A 100 -12.09 10.35 -4.62
C GLU A 100 -11.03 10.98 -3.73
N ALA A 101 -10.73 10.32 -2.62
CA ALA A 101 -9.72 10.82 -1.69
C ALA A 101 -8.33 10.86 -2.33
N VAL A 102 -8.00 9.84 -3.10
CA VAL A 102 -6.70 9.77 -3.77
C VAL A 102 -6.63 10.81 -4.88
N SER A 103 -7.74 11.04 -5.58
CA SER A 103 -7.79 12.06 -6.61
C SER A 103 -7.50 13.44 -6.06
N ASP A 104 -8.01 13.75 -4.88
CA ASP A 104 -7.73 15.04 -4.25
C ASP A 104 -6.25 15.18 -3.93
N SER A 105 -5.66 14.12 -3.43
CA SER A 105 -4.23 14.09 -3.15
C SER A 105 -3.43 14.34 -4.42
N LYS A 106 -3.81 13.70 -5.50
CA LYS A 106 -3.12 13.89 -6.77
C LYS A 106 -3.22 15.32 -7.25
N ARG A 107 -4.40 15.91 -7.14
CA ARG A 107 -4.58 17.29 -7.60
C ARG A 107 -3.67 18.25 -6.85
N SER A 108 -3.46 18.01 -5.58
CA SER A 108 -2.60 18.89 -4.81
C SER A 108 -1.13 18.74 -5.19
N GLU A 109 -0.76 17.63 -5.76
CA GLU A 109 0.61 17.37 -6.19
C GLU A 109 0.92 17.97 -7.56
N GLU A 110 -0.08 18.21 -8.34
CA GLU A 110 0.08 18.76 -9.67
C GLU A 110 0.15 20.27 -9.66
#